data_7fd3f295de7d8361a83bf1923bee0df5
#
_entry.id   7fd3f295de7d8361a83bf1923bee0df5
#
_cell.length_a   1.000
_cell.length_b   1.000
_cell.length_c   1.000
_cell.angle_alpha   90.00
_cell.angle_beta   90.00
_cell.angle_gamma   90.00
#
_symmetry.space_group_name_H-M   'P 1'
#
loop_
_entity.id
_entity.type
_entity.pdbx_description
1 polymer ?
#
loop_
_entity_poly.entity_id
_entity_poly.type
_entity_poly.pdbx_seq_one_letter_code
_entity_poly.pdbx_strand_id
1 'polypeptide(L)'
;MKAKLITLIFILFGAISFAQSTSDMPIQNISTDSSLVYRLFSTRNMYTFIKLDTRNGKMWQVQWSTKGGDYRFETTLWDISLVHEDEEKKGRFFLYPTTNIYNFILLDQIDGRAWQVQWGKEKQRMVIRIY
;
A
#
# COMPACT_ATOMS: atom_id res chain seq x y z
N MET A 1 -12.86 -5.85 58.70
CA MET A 1 -13.77 -6.17 57.58
C MET A 1 -13.82 -5.11 56.46
N LYS A 2 -13.47 -3.88 56.73
CA LYS A 2 -13.46 -2.83 55.67
C LYS A 2 -12.27 -2.89 54.75
N ALA A 3 -11.15 -3.53 55.09
CA ALA A 3 -9.96 -3.64 54.26
C ALA A 3 -10.06 -4.67 53.13
N LYS A 4 -10.98 -5.64 53.22
CA LYS A 4 -11.15 -6.69 52.18
C LYS A 4 -11.93 -6.23 50.95
N LEU A 5 -12.70 -5.15 51.06
CA LEU A 5 -13.50 -4.61 49.98
C LEU A 5 -12.66 -3.74 49.02
N ILE A 6 -11.61 -3.09 49.53
CA ILE A 6 -10.74 -2.22 48.78
C ILE A 6 -9.80 -2.99 47.85
N THR A 7 -9.38 -4.19 48.29
CA THR A 7 -8.49 -5.06 47.51
C THR A 7 -9.19 -5.64 46.27
N LEU A 8 -10.50 -5.85 46.32
CA LEU A 8 -11.25 -6.38 45.19
C LEU A 8 -11.46 -5.36 44.08
N ILE A 9 -11.51 -4.08 44.41
CA ILE A 9 -11.71 -3.00 43.44
C ILE A 9 -10.44 -2.75 42.64
N PHE A 10 -9.24 -2.99 43.20
CA PHE A 10 -7.98 -2.82 42.49
C PHE A 10 -7.70 -3.90 41.44
N ILE A 11 -8.30 -5.09 41.59
CA ILE A 11 -8.12 -6.20 40.64
C ILE A 11 -8.97 -6.00 39.37
N LEU A 12 -10.03 -5.20 39.42
CA LEU A 12 -10.90 -4.95 38.28
C LEU A 12 -10.38 -3.89 37.32
N PHE A 13 -9.39 -3.09 37.71
CA PHE A 13 -8.81 -2.05 36.85
C PHE A 13 -7.58 -2.51 36.05
N GLY A 14 -7.12 -3.74 36.25
CA GLY A 14 -5.89 -4.27 35.64
C GLY A 14 -6.07 -4.95 34.27
N ALA A 15 -7.27 -5.01 33.71
CA ALA A 15 -7.52 -5.81 32.49
C ALA A 15 -8.10 -5.03 31.32
N ILE A 16 -7.71 -3.76 31.14
CA ILE A 16 -7.89 -3.11 29.86
C ILE A 16 -6.60 -3.33 29.07
N SER A 17 -6.40 -4.55 28.61
CA SER A 17 -5.48 -4.81 27.52
C SER A 17 -6.10 -4.22 26.25
N PHE A 18 -5.66 -3.04 25.84
CA PHE A 18 -5.85 -2.62 24.46
C PHE A 18 -5.03 -3.59 23.63
N ALA A 19 -5.70 -4.57 23.05
CA ALA A 19 -5.15 -5.30 21.92
C ALA A 19 -5.03 -4.27 20.78
N GLN A 20 -3.89 -3.61 20.70
CA GLN A 20 -3.49 -2.93 19.47
C GLN A 20 -3.33 -4.03 18.44
N SER A 21 -4.30 -4.12 17.51
CA SER A 21 -4.09 -4.90 16.30
C SER A 21 -3.02 -4.15 15.51
N THR A 22 -1.78 -4.50 15.75
CA THR A 22 -0.68 -4.17 14.84
C THR A 22 -0.93 -4.99 13.59
N SER A 23 -1.69 -4.43 12.63
CA SER A 23 -1.66 -4.95 11.29
C SER A 23 -0.27 -4.63 10.75
N ASP A 24 0.64 -5.58 10.88
CA ASP A 24 1.98 -5.45 10.36
C ASP A 24 1.91 -5.10 8.87
N MET A 25 2.75 -4.15 8.46
CA MET A 25 2.88 -3.84 7.05
C MET A 25 3.34 -5.09 6.31
N PRO A 26 2.72 -5.44 5.17
CA PRO A 26 3.16 -6.60 4.41
C PRO A 26 4.62 -6.41 4.00
N ILE A 27 5.40 -7.49 4.13
CA ILE A 27 6.78 -7.51 3.67
C ILE A 27 6.78 -7.34 2.15
N GLN A 28 7.44 -6.31 1.66
CA GLN A 28 7.62 -6.08 0.23
C GLN A 28 8.84 -6.87 -0.24
N ASN A 29 8.61 -8.05 -0.80
CA ASN A 29 9.66 -8.84 -1.42
C ASN A 29 9.77 -8.46 -2.90
N ILE A 30 10.52 -7.41 -3.20
CA ILE A 30 10.61 -6.81 -4.52
C ILE A 30 12.01 -7.02 -5.07
N SER A 31 12.08 -7.47 -6.33
CA SER A 31 13.34 -7.55 -7.06
C SER A 31 14.02 -6.18 -7.18
N THR A 32 15.33 -6.16 -6.97
CA THR A 32 16.19 -4.99 -7.21
C THR A 32 16.66 -4.88 -8.66
N ASP A 33 16.29 -5.83 -9.52
CA ASP A 33 16.66 -5.83 -10.93
C ASP A 33 16.03 -4.64 -11.66
N SER A 34 16.86 -3.70 -12.10
CA SER A 34 16.43 -2.50 -12.82
C SER A 34 16.00 -2.76 -14.27
N SER A 35 16.19 -3.97 -14.79
CA SER A 35 15.79 -4.34 -16.15
C SER A 35 14.31 -4.72 -16.26
N LEU A 36 13.62 -4.91 -15.15
CA LEU A 36 12.22 -5.32 -15.12
C LEU A 36 11.28 -4.13 -15.38
N VAL A 37 10.32 -4.35 -16.27
CA VAL A 37 9.32 -3.33 -16.61
C VAL A 37 8.26 -3.22 -15.52
N TYR A 38 7.71 -4.33 -15.06
CA TYR A 38 6.62 -4.34 -14.08
C TYR A 38 7.07 -4.84 -12.73
N ARG A 39 6.50 -4.24 -11.69
CA ARG A 39 6.66 -4.68 -10.30
C ARG A 39 5.32 -4.77 -9.61
N LEU A 40 5.22 -5.70 -8.67
CA LEU A 40 4.02 -5.95 -7.90
C LEU A 40 4.28 -5.61 -6.42
N PHE A 41 3.43 -4.74 -5.87
CA PHE A 41 3.53 -4.27 -4.49
C PHE A 41 2.34 -4.75 -3.68
N SER A 42 2.59 -5.35 -2.53
CA SER A 42 1.54 -5.75 -1.60
C SER A 42 0.83 -4.54 -1.01
N THR A 43 -0.47 -4.67 -0.79
CA THR A 43 -1.23 -3.73 0.04
C THR A 43 -1.54 -4.39 1.38
N ARG A 44 -2.12 -3.64 2.31
CA ARG A 44 -2.62 -4.22 3.57
C ARG A 44 -3.89 -5.04 3.40
N ASN A 45 -4.55 -4.95 2.26
CA ASN A 45 -5.58 -5.90 1.87
C ASN A 45 -4.89 -7.11 1.25
N MET A 46 -5.04 -8.29 1.88
CA MET A 46 -4.36 -9.51 1.45
C MET A 46 -4.72 -9.93 0.00
N TYR A 47 -5.85 -9.49 -0.52
CA TYR A 47 -6.32 -9.84 -1.86
C TYR A 47 -5.88 -8.86 -2.94
N THR A 48 -5.31 -7.72 -2.59
CA THR A 48 -5.04 -6.63 -3.52
C THR A 48 -3.56 -6.27 -3.57
N PHE A 49 -3.05 -6.16 -4.78
CA PHE A 49 -1.70 -5.70 -5.10
C PHE A 49 -1.77 -4.48 -6.01
N ILE A 50 -0.72 -3.68 -6.00
CA ILE A 50 -0.52 -2.62 -6.98
C ILE A 50 0.54 -3.09 -7.97
N LYS A 51 0.20 -3.14 -9.24
CA LYS A 51 1.15 -3.37 -10.34
C LYS A 51 1.60 -2.02 -10.89
N LEU A 52 2.90 -1.83 -10.94
CA LEU A 52 3.55 -0.61 -11.42
C LEU A 52 4.31 -0.89 -12.71
N ASP A 53 4.08 -0.06 -13.74
CA ASP A 53 5.01 0.08 -14.85
C ASP A 53 6.16 1.00 -14.41
N THR A 54 7.32 0.43 -14.21
CA THR A 54 8.49 1.15 -13.67
C THR A 54 9.04 2.19 -14.63
N ARG A 55 8.65 2.17 -15.90
CA ARG A 55 9.15 3.11 -16.92
C ARG A 55 8.48 4.47 -16.85
N ASN A 56 7.19 4.51 -16.51
CA ASN A 56 6.34 5.68 -16.71
C ASN A 56 5.38 6.01 -15.55
N GLY A 57 5.32 5.16 -14.53
CA GLY A 57 4.46 5.39 -13.36
C GLY A 57 2.99 4.99 -13.52
N LYS A 58 2.61 4.34 -14.62
CA LYS A 58 1.26 3.77 -14.75
C LYS A 58 1.06 2.63 -13.77
N MET A 59 -0.16 2.52 -13.23
CA MET A 59 -0.46 1.56 -12.17
C MET A 59 -1.83 0.91 -12.34
N TRP A 60 -1.94 -0.31 -11.84
CA TRP A 60 -3.17 -1.11 -11.81
C TRP A 60 -3.35 -1.75 -10.44
N GLN A 61 -4.59 -1.90 -10.01
CA GLN A 61 -4.94 -2.74 -8.88
C GLN A 61 -5.18 -4.16 -9.39
N VAL A 62 -4.50 -5.13 -8.80
CA VAL A 62 -4.59 -6.55 -9.13
C VAL A 62 -5.21 -7.26 -7.95
N GLN A 63 -6.37 -7.87 -8.14
CA GLN A 63 -7.06 -8.61 -7.09
C GLN A 63 -7.08 -10.10 -7.41
N TRP A 64 -6.69 -10.89 -6.41
CA TRP A 64 -6.82 -12.34 -6.45
C TRP A 64 -7.90 -12.81 -5.47
N SER A 65 -8.34 -14.06 -5.60
CA SER A 65 -9.35 -14.64 -4.71
C SER A 65 -9.25 -16.16 -4.71
N THR A 66 -9.60 -16.77 -3.58
CA THR A 66 -9.83 -18.21 -3.45
C THR A 66 -11.25 -18.62 -3.88
N LYS A 67 -12.13 -17.63 -4.14
CA LYS A 67 -13.49 -17.81 -4.64
C LYS A 67 -13.50 -17.87 -6.18
N GLY A 68 -14.64 -17.77 -6.82
CA GLY A 68 -14.77 -17.84 -8.27
C GLY A 68 -14.06 -16.74 -9.07
N GLY A 69 -14.05 -16.87 -10.40
CA GLY A 69 -13.33 -15.99 -11.33
C GLY A 69 -13.72 -14.53 -11.29
N ASP A 70 -14.96 -14.21 -10.91
CA ASP A 70 -15.49 -12.84 -10.83
C ASP A 70 -14.79 -11.98 -9.77
N TYR A 71 -14.09 -12.61 -8.82
CA TYR A 71 -13.32 -11.95 -7.78
C TYR A 71 -11.83 -11.78 -8.14
N ARG A 72 -11.42 -12.25 -9.32
CA ARG A 72 -10.06 -12.10 -9.84
C ARG A 72 -10.09 -11.12 -11.01
N PHE A 73 -9.52 -9.95 -10.82
CA PHE A 73 -9.55 -8.91 -11.85
C PHE A 73 -8.37 -7.93 -11.69
N GLU A 74 -8.13 -7.23 -12.77
CA GLU A 74 -7.22 -6.09 -12.82
C GLU A 74 -8.02 -4.85 -13.22
N THR A 75 -7.82 -3.75 -12.51
CA THR A 75 -8.47 -2.48 -12.81
C THR A 75 -7.46 -1.33 -12.77
N THR A 76 -7.66 -0.34 -13.62
CA THR A 76 -6.77 0.82 -13.71
C THR A 76 -6.79 1.64 -12.43
N LEU A 77 -5.62 1.90 -11.87
CA LEU A 77 -5.42 2.89 -10.82
C LEU A 77 -5.00 4.23 -11.43
N TRP A 78 -4.03 4.20 -12.35
CA TRP A 78 -3.52 5.38 -13.06
C TRP A 78 -2.93 5.00 -14.40
N ASP A 79 -3.47 5.53 -15.51
CA ASP A 79 -3.09 5.16 -16.88
C ASP A 79 -2.39 6.26 -17.67
N ILE A 80 -2.02 7.35 -17.00
CA ILE A 80 -1.31 8.48 -17.60
C ILE A 80 0.18 8.36 -17.27
N SER A 81 1.04 8.40 -18.30
CA SER A 81 2.49 8.46 -18.07
C SER A 81 2.88 9.75 -17.34
N LEU A 82 3.75 9.61 -16.34
CA LEU A 82 4.26 10.73 -15.56
C LEU A 82 5.54 11.35 -16.17
N VAL A 83 6.00 10.79 -17.27
CA VAL A 83 7.16 11.28 -18.05
C VAL A 83 6.85 11.24 -19.53
N HIS A 84 7.61 11.98 -20.33
CA HIS A 84 7.55 11.88 -21.78
C HIS A 84 8.05 10.51 -22.26
N GLU A 85 7.62 10.08 -23.44
CA GLU A 85 7.94 8.76 -23.98
C GLU A 85 9.46 8.54 -24.12
N ASP A 86 10.20 9.56 -24.52
CA ASP A 86 11.66 9.52 -24.63
C ASP A 86 12.40 9.50 -23.28
N GLU A 87 11.70 9.81 -22.20
CA GLU A 87 12.21 9.76 -20.83
C GLU A 87 11.89 8.44 -20.11
N GLU A 88 11.08 7.57 -20.70
CA GLU A 88 10.75 6.28 -20.13
C GLU A 88 12.00 5.42 -19.98
N LYS A 89 12.20 4.85 -18.79
CA LYS A 89 13.32 3.99 -18.47
C LYS A 89 12.93 2.90 -17.47
N LYS A 90 13.27 1.67 -17.78
CA LYS A 90 13.04 0.52 -16.89
C LYS A 90 13.67 0.78 -15.52
N GLY A 91 12.91 0.54 -14.45
CA GLY A 91 13.37 0.75 -13.08
C GLY A 91 13.32 2.20 -12.60
N ARG A 92 12.80 3.13 -13.41
CA ARG A 92 12.72 4.55 -13.04
C ARG A 92 11.83 4.82 -11.85
N PHE A 93 10.64 4.25 -11.81
CA PHE A 93 9.66 4.46 -10.74
C PHE A 93 9.66 3.33 -9.72
N PHE A 94 9.45 3.71 -8.47
CA PHE A 94 9.30 2.77 -7.36
C PHE A 94 8.21 3.24 -6.41
N LEU A 95 7.46 2.28 -5.83
CA LEU A 95 6.33 2.55 -4.96
C LEU A 95 6.67 2.19 -3.52
N TYR A 96 6.61 3.16 -2.61
CA TYR A 96 6.91 3.00 -1.20
C TYR A 96 5.62 2.95 -0.38
N PRO A 97 5.42 1.93 0.46
CA PRO A 97 4.27 1.87 1.34
C PRO A 97 4.35 2.93 2.43
N THR A 98 3.18 3.37 2.89
CA THR A 98 3.03 4.25 4.05
C THR A 98 2.34 3.50 5.19
N THR A 99 2.26 4.11 6.37
CA THR A 99 1.46 3.57 7.49
C THR A 99 -0.04 3.67 7.24
N ASN A 100 -0.48 4.52 6.30
CA ASN A 100 -1.87 4.55 5.86
C ASN A 100 -2.15 3.40 4.89
N ILE A 101 -3.21 2.63 5.15
CA ILE A 101 -3.51 1.40 4.39
C ILE A 101 -3.80 1.62 2.90
N TYR A 102 -4.27 2.81 2.53
CA TYR A 102 -4.67 3.14 1.15
C TYR A 102 -3.65 3.96 0.38
N ASN A 103 -2.57 4.40 1.01
CA ASN A 103 -1.64 5.35 0.41
C ASN A 103 -0.23 4.79 0.27
N PHE A 104 0.38 5.09 -0.88
CA PHE A 104 1.78 4.88 -1.21
C PHE A 104 2.42 6.20 -1.61
N ILE A 105 3.74 6.23 -1.57
CA ILE A 105 4.53 7.27 -2.22
C ILE A 105 5.18 6.68 -3.46
N LEU A 106 4.87 7.23 -4.62
CA LEU A 106 5.54 6.90 -5.88
C LEU A 106 6.73 7.85 -6.06
N LEU A 107 7.91 7.30 -6.26
CA LEU A 107 9.13 8.06 -6.46
C LEU A 107 9.66 7.84 -7.87
N ASP A 108 9.95 8.93 -8.57
CA ASP A 108 10.84 8.94 -9.71
C ASP A 108 12.29 8.91 -9.20
N GLN A 109 12.94 7.78 -9.34
CA GLN A 109 14.28 7.55 -8.79
C GLN A 109 15.39 8.24 -9.59
N ILE A 110 15.06 8.84 -10.74
CA ILE A 110 16.02 9.56 -11.59
C ILE A 110 16.03 11.05 -11.25
N ASP A 111 14.86 11.70 -11.20
CA ASP A 111 14.78 13.14 -10.96
C ASP A 111 14.30 13.54 -9.56
N GLY A 112 13.89 12.55 -8.74
CA GLY A 112 13.50 12.78 -7.36
C GLY A 112 12.08 13.30 -7.15
N ARG A 113 11.26 13.42 -8.20
CA ARG A 113 9.84 13.78 -8.05
C ARG A 113 9.07 12.68 -7.32
N ALA A 114 8.12 13.09 -6.49
CA ALA A 114 7.29 12.17 -5.73
C ALA A 114 5.80 12.50 -5.86
N TRP A 115 4.97 11.47 -5.77
CA TRP A 115 3.51 11.57 -5.80
C TRP A 115 2.89 10.77 -4.67
N GLN A 116 1.81 11.31 -4.11
CA GLN A 116 0.91 10.53 -3.29
C GLN A 116 0.03 9.67 -4.20
N VAL A 117 -0.05 8.39 -3.92
CA VAL A 117 -0.90 7.43 -4.63
C VAL A 117 -1.91 6.86 -3.66
N GLN A 118 -3.19 7.07 -3.92
CA GLN A 118 -4.26 6.43 -3.16
C GLN A 118 -4.95 5.39 -4.03
N TRP A 119 -4.98 4.15 -3.54
CA TRP A 119 -5.71 3.06 -4.17
C TRP A 119 -7.06 2.82 -3.46
N GLY A 120 -7.91 1.99 -4.04
CA GLY A 120 -9.21 1.63 -3.48
C GLY A 120 -10.32 1.68 -4.50
N LYS A 121 -11.50 2.13 -4.08
CA LYS A 121 -12.65 2.30 -4.97
C LYS A 121 -12.38 3.41 -5.98
N GLU A 122 -12.99 3.31 -7.16
CA GLU A 122 -12.75 4.21 -8.29
C GLU A 122 -12.77 5.70 -7.90
N LYS A 123 -13.77 6.13 -7.13
CA LYS A 123 -13.89 7.53 -6.70
C LYS A 123 -12.82 7.99 -5.70
N GLN A 124 -12.08 7.05 -5.09
CA GLN A 124 -11.06 7.34 -4.09
C GLN A 124 -9.65 7.30 -4.67
N ARG A 125 -9.48 6.77 -5.88
CA ARG A 125 -8.17 6.65 -6.54
C ARG A 125 -7.65 8.02 -6.93
N MET A 126 -6.39 8.29 -6.59
CA MET A 126 -5.73 9.53 -6.96
C MET A 126 -4.21 9.35 -7.07
N VAL A 127 -3.60 10.16 -7.91
CA VAL A 127 -2.16 10.35 -7.99
C VAL A 127 -1.88 11.85 -8.03
N ILE A 128 -1.30 12.37 -6.96
CA ILE A 128 -1.10 13.81 -6.76
C ILE A 128 0.37 14.11 -6.50
N ARG A 129 0.91 15.07 -7.23
CA ARG A 129 2.29 15.54 -7.07
C ARG A 129 2.51 16.11 -5.66
N ILE A 130 3.63 15.73 -5.03
CA ILE A 130 4.13 16.32 -3.78
C ILE A 130 5.25 17.30 -4.14
N TYR A 131 5.11 18.57 -3.67
CA TYR A 131 6.08 19.65 -3.92
C TYR A 131 6.89 19.97 -2.68
#